data_94061fcecb4dee14ba04227dd46c57c9
#
_entry.id   94061fcecb4dee14ba04227dd46c57c9
#
_cell.length_a   1.000
_cell.length_b   1.000
_cell.length_c   1.000
_cell.angle_alpha   90.00
_cell.angle_beta   90.00
_cell.angle_gamma   90.00
#
_symmetry.space_group_name_H-M   'P 1'
#
loop_
_entity.id
_entity.type
_entity.pdbx_description
1 polymer ?
#
loop_
_entity_poly.entity_id
_entity_poly.type
_entity_poly.pdbx_seq_one_letter_code
_entity_poly.pdbx_strand_id
1 'polypeptide(L)'
;MFTKMLACSISIAALLAAGPALADTKDKKIALSNNYAGNSWRQAMLKSWDKVTKQAVADGIVAAADPFTTSENQVTEQAAQIQNLILQGYHAIVINAASPDALNGAVKQACDAGIVVVSFDGIVTEPCAYRIAVDFEAMGASEVEYLQKKMPEGGNLLEIRGLAGVFVDDAISKGIHSVVDKDPKFKIVGSVHGDWAQEVAQKAVAGILPSLPEIKAVVTQGGDGYGAAQAFKAAGRPTPLIIMGNRQDELQWWKEQKDANGYETMSVSIAPGVSTLAFWVAQMILDGKKVPQDLTVPFLRIDQDNLEANLATTEKGGVANVEYTAEDAAKVVAGK
;
A
#
# COMPACT_ATOMS: atom_id res chain seq x y z
N MET A 1 -11.56 -32.23 85.17
CA MET A 1 -10.55 -32.46 84.12
C MET A 1 -11.18 -32.05 82.81
N PHE A 2 -10.93 -30.80 82.38
CA PHE A 2 -11.58 -30.22 81.19
C PHE A 2 -10.58 -30.15 80.05
N THR A 3 -10.81 -30.90 78.96
CA THR A 3 -9.99 -30.90 77.77
C THR A 3 -10.55 -29.86 76.81
N LYS A 4 -9.77 -28.80 76.53
CA LYS A 4 -10.12 -27.79 75.49
C LYS A 4 -9.68 -28.31 74.15
N MET A 5 -10.64 -28.47 73.22
CA MET A 5 -10.40 -28.65 71.76
C MET A 5 -10.14 -27.31 71.14
N LEU A 6 -8.98 -27.20 70.49
CA LEU A 6 -8.59 -26.02 69.67
C LEU A 6 -9.03 -26.31 68.25
N ALA A 7 -10.01 -25.54 67.73
CA ALA A 7 -10.41 -25.61 66.36
C ALA A 7 -9.49 -24.71 65.50
N CYS A 8 -8.73 -25.31 64.58
CA CYS A 8 -7.85 -24.62 63.66
C CYS A 8 -8.63 -24.32 62.40
N SER A 9 -9.01 -23.05 62.19
CA SER A 9 -9.69 -22.60 60.98
C SER A 9 -8.64 -22.36 59.86
N ILE A 10 -8.66 -23.19 58.83
CA ILE A 10 -7.84 -23.02 57.62
C ILE A 10 -8.61 -22.10 56.69
N SER A 11 -8.17 -20.85 56.55
CA SER A 11 -8.66 -19.89 55.56
C SER A 11 -7.97 -20.20 54.22
N ILE A 12 -8.73 -20.77 53.27
CA ILE A 12 -8.32 -20.95 51.89
C ILE A 12 -8.46 -19.59 51.19
N ALA A 13 -7.35 -18.91 50.98
CA ALA A 13 -7.29 -17.75 50.11
C ALA A 13 -7.37 -18.23 48.65
N ALA A 14 -8.52 -18.07 48.02
CA ALA A 14 -8.67 -18.28 46.59
C ALA A 14 -7.92 -17.16 45.84
N LEU A 15 -6.73 -17.44 45.31
CA LEU A 15 -6.08 -16.60 44.31
C LEU A 15 -6.93 -16.73 43.03
N LEU A 16 -7.74 -15.72 42.76
CA LEU A 16 -8.30 -15.49 41.42
C LEU A 16 -7.14 -15.18 40.46
N ALA A 17 -6.72 -16.15 39.67
CA ALA A 17 -5.88 -15.92 38.53
C ALA A 17 -6.68 -15.08 37.53
N ALA A 18 -6.50 -13.76 37.56
CA ALA A 18 -6.95 -12.89 36.47
C ALA A 18 -6.12 -13.26 35.26
N GLY A 19 -6.64 -14.14 34.40
CA GLY A 19 -6.13 -14.30 33.04
C GLY A 19 -6.18 -12.93 32.35
N PRO A 20 -5.30 -12.66 31.38
CA PRO A 20 -5.39 -11.43 30.60
C PRO A 20 -6.81 -11.37 29.99
N ALA A 21 -7.61 -10.41 30.45
CA ALA A 21 -8.87 -10.09 29.81
C ALA A 21 -8.50 -9.65 28.40
N LEU A 22 -8.92 -10.42 27.39
CA LEU A 22 -8.88 -9.95 26.00
C LEU A 22 -9.70 -8.66 25.98
N ALA A 23 -9.08 -7.57 25.53
CA ALA A 23 -9.79 -6.30 25.42
C ALA A 23 -10.86 -6.48 24.35
N ASP A 24 -12.12 -6.33 24.72
CA ASP A 24 -13.25 -6.38 23.78
C ASP A 24 -13.24 -5.13 22.92
N THR A 25 -13.19 -5.27 21.59
CA THR A 25 -13.13 -4.14 20.65
C THR A 25 -14.50 -3.75 20.07
N LYS A 26 -15.58 -4.38 20.48
CA LYS A 26 -16.94 -4.15 19.95
C LYS A 26 -17.48 -2.72 20.12
N ASP A 27 -16.94 -1.96 21.07
CA ASP A 27 -17.27 -0.54 21.33
C ASP A 27 -16.22 0.42 20.75
N LYS A 28 -15.20 -0.10 20.08
CA LYS A 28 -14.13 0.70 19.48
C LYS A 28 -14.50 1.25 18.12
N LYS A 29 -14.05 2.47 17.83
CA LYS A 29 -14.21 3.13 16.53
C LYS A 29 -12.83 3.30 15.89
N ILE A 30 -12.70 2.92 14.63
CA ILE A 30 -11.48 3.03 13.83
C ILE A 30 -11.76 3.97 12.66
N ALA A 31 -10.91 4.96 12.41
CA ALA A 31 -11.00 5.84 11.24
C ALA A 31 -9.92 5.49 10.22
N LEU A 32 -10.23 5.66 8.94
CA LEU A 32 -9.23 5.77 7.88
C LEU A 32 -9.07 7.25 7.49
N SER A 33 -7.87 7.80 7.65
CA SER A 33 -7.49 9.11 7.11
C SER A 33 -6.71 8.90 5.82
N ASN A 34 -7.32 9.22 4.69
CA ASN A 34 -6.76 9.04 3.35
C ASN A 34 -6.50 10.39 2.69
N ASN A 35 -5.31 10.57 2.11
CA ASN A 35 -4.85 11.84 1.54
C ASN A 35 -5.27 12.10 0.09
N TYR A 36 -5.98 11.13 -0.55
CA TYR A 36 -6.29 11.23 -1.98
C TYR A 36 -7.22 10.11 -2.43
N ALA A 37 -8.09 10.38 -3.40
CA ALA A 37 -8.99 9.38 -3.97
C ALA A 37 -9.14 9.46 -5.50
N GLY A 38 -8.24 10.19 -6.20
CA GLY A 38 -8.41 10.52 -7.62
C GLY A 38 -7.99 9.45 -8.62
N ASN A 39 -7.36 8.34 -8.19
CA ASN A 39 -6.97 7.27 -9.10
C ASN A 39 -7.65 5.93 -8.80
N SER A 40 -7.57 4.97 -9.73
CA SER A 40 -8.22 3.65 -9.59
C SER A 40 -7.69 2.83 -8.43
N TRP A 41 -6.39 2.96 -8.08
CA TRP A 41 -5.81 2.27 -6.93
C TRP A 41 -6.45 2.76 -5.62
N ARG A 42 -6.59 4.08 -5.43
CA ARG A 42 -7.23 4.67 -4.25
C ARG A 42 -8.71 4.31 -4.15
N GLN A 43 -9.42 4.26 -5.28
CA GLN A 43 -10.81 3.80 -5.32
C GLN A 43 -10.92 2.32 -4.92
N ALA A 44 -10.03 1.46 -5.42
CA ALA A 44 -9.99 0.05 -5.03
C ALA A 44 -9.64 -0.12 -3.54
N MET A 45 -8.72 0.69 -3.02
CA MET A 45 -8.34 0.70 -1.61
C MET A 45 -9.54 1.07 -0.70
N LEU A 46 -10.28 2.12 -1.06
CA LEU A 46 -11.50 2.51 -0.33
C LEU A 46 -12.60 1.46 -0.43
N LYS A 47 -12.76 0.82 -1.60
CA LYS A 47 -13.73 -0.29 -1.79
C LYS A 47 -13.37 -1.49 -0.93
N SER A 48 -12.09 -1.86 -0.84
CA SER A 48 -11.60 -2.95 0.02
C SER A 48 -11.80 -2.62 1.50
N TRP A 49 -11.45 -1.40 1.91
CA TRP A 49 -11.73 -0.90 3.26
C TRP A 49 -13.20 -1.07 3.62
N ASP A 50 -14.08 -0.49 2.80
CA ASP A 50 -15.53 -0.52 3.00
C ASP A 50 -16.09 -1.95 3.13
N LYS A 51 -15.66 -2.85 2.23
CA LYS A 51 -16.11 -4.24 2.21
C LYS A 51 -15.74 -4.98 3.51
N VAL A 52 -14.47 -4.90 3.90
CA VAL A 52 -13.98 -5.64 5.07
C VAL A 52 -14.50 -5.03 6.37
N THR A 53 -14.50 -3.70 6.47
CA THR A 53 -14.92 -3.03 7.71
C THR A 53 -16.41 -3.07 7.95
N LYS A 54 -17.24 -2.98 6.92
CA LYS A 54 -18.69 -3.19 7.03
C LYS A 54 -19.03 -4.58 7.57
N GLN A 55 -18.28 -5.60 7.11
CA GLN A 55 -18.44 -6.94 7.65
C GLN A 55 -18.01 -7.01 9.12
N ALA A 56 -16.86 -6.42 9.46
CA ALA A 56 -16.36 -6.40 10.84
C ALA A 56 -17.32 -5.68 11.81
N VAL A 57 -17.98 -4.60 11.36
CA VAL A 57 -19.03 -3.92 12.15
C VAL A 57 -20.27 -4.81 12.28
N ALA A 58 -20.72 -5.43 11.19
CA ALA A 58 -21.89 -6.34 11.21
C ALA A 58 -21.67 -7.54 12.14
N ASP A 59 -20.44 -8.05 12.21
CA ASP A 59 -20.03 -9.16 13.08
C ASP A 59 -19.78 -8.71 14.53
N GLY A 60 -19.92 -7.41 14.84
CA GLY A 60 -19.74 -6.86 16.18
C GLY A 60 -18.28 -6.87 16.66
N ILE A 61 -17.30 -6.90 15.74
CA ILE A 61 -15.87 -6.85 16.07
C ILE A 61 -15.45 -5.43 16.49
N VAL A 62 -15.99 -4.41 15.80
CA VAL A 62 -15.83 -2.99 16.14
C VAL A 62 -17.17 -2.25 16.04
N ALA A 63 -17.29 -1.11 16.72
CA ALA A 63 -18.51 -0.29 16.68
C ALA A 63 -18.67 0.47 15.36
N ALA A 64 -17.57 0.95 14.81
CA ALA A 64 -17.53 1.72 13.55
C ALA A 64 -16.14 1.66 12.91
N ALA A 65 -16.12 1.82 11.57
CA ALA A 65 -14.89 1.94 10.81
C ALA A 65 -15.13 2.86 9.60
N ASP A 66 -14.85 4.14 9.75
CA ASP A 66 -15.26 5.19 8.83
C ASP A 66 -14.08 5.72 8.00
N PRO A 67 -14.20 5.82 6.66
CA PRO A 67 -13.19 6.42 5.81
C PRO A 67 -13.41 7.94 5.67
N PHE A 68 -12.33 8.68 5.76
CA PHE A 68 -12.26 10.12 5.51
C PHE A 68 -11.17 10.40 4.49
N THR A 69 -11.47 11.19 3.48
CA THR A 69 -10.51 11.54 2.42
C THR A 69 -10.38 13.06 2.33
N THR A 70 -9.15 13.54 2.25
CA THR A 70 -8.82 14.94 1.98
C THR A 70 -8.64 15.20 0.49
N SER A 71 -8.51 16.47 0.12
CA SER A 71 -8.04 16.84 -1.21
C SER A 71 -6.60 16.37 -1.43
N GLU A 72 -6.22 16.21 -2.70
CA GLU A 72 -4.93 15.65 -3.08
C GLU A 72 -3.75 16.38 -2.41
N ASN A 73 -2.91 15.60 -1.70
CA ASN A 73 -1.68 16.05 -1.03
C ASN A 73 -1.85 17.28 -0.10
N GLN A 74 -3.05 17.49 0.43
CA GLN A 74 -3.30 18.61 1.35
C GLN A 74 -2.92 18.23 2.79
N VAL A 75 -1.63 18.35 3.12
CA VAL A 75 -1.07 18.01 4.45
C VAL A 75 -1.80 18.75 5.57
N THR A 76 -2.07 20.05 5.41
CA THR A 76 -2.78 20.86 6.42
C THR A 76 -4.20 20.37 6.63
N GLU A 77 -4.90 19.99 5.56
CA GLU A 77 -6.25 19.42 5.64
C GLU A 77 -6.23 18.08 6.35
N GLN A 78 -5.25 17.22 6.04
CA GLN A 78 -5.13 15.92 6.71
C GLN A 78 -4.76 16.06 8.19
N ALA A 79 -3.89 17.02 8.55
CA ALA A 79 -3.58 17.30 9.95
C ALA A 79 -4.83 17.76 10.72
N ALA A 80 -5.64 18.64 10.14
CA ALA A 80 -6.92 19.08 10.72
C ALA A 80 -7.92 17.91 10.82
N GLN A 81 -7.97 17.02 9.82
CA GLN A 81 -8.80 15.83 9.85
C GLN A 81 -8.41 14.92 11.03
N ILE A 82 -7.11 14.66 11.25
CA ILE A 82 -6.61 13.87 12.39
C ILE A 82 -7.07 14.50 13.71
N GLN A 83 -6.92 15.83 13.86
CA GLN A 83 -7.37 16.54 15.06
C GLN A 83 -8.89 16.40 15.30
N ASN A 84 -9.69 16.47 14.23
CA ASN A 84 -11.13 16.26 14.31
C ASN A 84 -11.48 14.83 14.73
N LEU A 85 -10.73 13.81 14.25
CA LEU A 85 -10.95 12.42 14.64
C LEU A 85 -10.64 12.18 16.12
N ILE A 86 -9.63 12.86 16.68
CA ILE A 86 -9.37 12.87 18.13
C ILE A 86 -10.59 13.39 18.89
N LEU A 87 -11.14 14.54 18.49
CA LEU A 87 -12.30 15.15 19.13
C LEU A 87 -13.57 14.30 19.02
N GLN A 88 -13.73 13.54 17.93
CA GLN A 88 -14.85 12.63 17.70
C GLN A 88 -14.74 11.32 18.50
N GLY A 89 -13.63 11.11 19.23
CA GLY A 89 -13.41 9.97 20.09
C GLY A 89 -13.21 8.67 19.32
N TYR A 90 -12.47 8.70 18.20
CA TYR A 90 -11.95 7.49 17.58
C TYR A 90 -10.87 6.86 18.47
N HIS A 91 -10.79 5.55 18.46
CA HIS A 91 -9.84 4.78 19.28
C HIS A 91 -8.59 4.40 18.49
N ALA A 92 -8.73 4.33 17.17
CA ALA A 92 -7.59 4.17 16.27
C ALA A 92 -7.78 5.02 15.00
N ILE A 93 -6.66 5.48 14.43
CA ILE A 93 -6.61 6.17 13.15
C ILE A 93 -5.62 5.42 12.25
N VAL A 94 -6.14 4.85 11.17
CA VAL A 94 -5.36 4.26 10.09
C VAL A 94 -5.06 5.37 9.10
N ILE A 95 -3.80 5.57 8.71
CA ILE A 95 -3.38 6.74 7.91
C ILE A 95 -2.67 6.30 6.63
N ASN A 96 -3.15 6.81 5.49
CA ASN A 96 -2.35 6.91 4.27
C ASN A 96 -1.90 8.37 4.16
N ALA A 97 -0.63 8.63 4.49
CA ALA A 97 -0.14 9.96 4.78
C ALA A 97 0.19 10.78 3.53
N ALA A 98 -0.20 12.05 3.52
CA ALA A 98 0.22 13.04 2.50
C ALA A 98 1.71 13.42 2.64
N SER A 99 2.28 13.30 3.84
CA SER A 99 3.70 13.57 4.10
C SER A 99 4.19 12.75 5.27
N PRO A 100 5.38 12.14 5.19
CA PRO A 100 5.95 11.36 6.28
C PRO A 100 6.19 12.18 7.55
N ASP A 101 6.69 13.41 7.42
CA ASP A 101 7.16 14.22 8.53
C ASP A 101 6.20 15.34 8.93
N ALA A 102 5.54 15.96 7.95
CA ALA A 102 4.72 17.13 8.20
C ALA A 102 3.43 16.81 9.00
N LEU A 103 3.02 15.53 9.06
CA LEU A 103 1.90 15.08 9.89
C LEU A 103 2.29 14.68 11.30
N ASN A 104 3.58 14.60 11.64
CA ASN A 104 4.06 14.08 12.92
C ASN A 104 3.46 14.83 14.12
N GLY A 105 3.28 16.15 14.03
CA GLY A 105 2.65 16.92 15.10
C GLY A 105 1.20 16.49 15.39
N ALA A 106 0.39 16.24 14.36
CA ALA A 106 -0.99 15.78 14.52
C ALA A 106 -1.04 14.30 14.98
N VAL A 107 -0.14 13.46 14.45
CA VAL A 107 -0.01 12.06 14.86
C VAL A 107 0.39 11.97 16.33
N LYS A 108 1.37 12.77 16.77
CA LYS A 108 1.77 12.82 18.18
C LYS A 108 0.60 13.20 19.08
N GLN A 109 -0.21 14.20 18.69
CA GLN A 109 -1.41 14.59 19.45
C GLN A 109 -2.40 13.42 19.58
N ALA A 110 -2.60 12.62 18.51
CA ALA A 110 -3.44 11.42 18.57
C ALA A 110 -2.88 10.39 19.55
N CYS A 111 -1.58 10.11 19.49
CA CYS A 111 -0.92 9.19 20.42
C CYS A 111 -0.99 9.67 21.87
N ASP A 112 -0.74 10.95 22.13
CA ASP A 112 -0.81 11.57 23.47
C ASP A 112 -2.24 11.48 24.05
N ALA A 113 -3.27 11.45 23.18
CA ALA A 113 -4.67 11.20 23.55
C ALA A 113 -5.00 9.70 23.75
N GLY A 114 -4.02 8.80 23.63
CA GLY A 114 -4.21 7.37 23.77
C GLY A 114 -4.82 6.67 22.55
N ILE A 115 -4.80 7.32 21.39
CA ILE A 115 -5.32 6.77 20.13
C ILE A 115 -4.23 5.96 19.44
N VAL A 116 -4.57 4.75 19.00
CA VAL A 116 -3.67 3.91 18.19
C VAL A 116 -3.54 4.51 16.79
N VAL A 117 -2.32 4.72 16.33
CA VAL A 117 -2.06 5.21 14.96
C VAL A 117 -1.32 4.14 14.17
N VAL A 118 -1.88 3.76 13.00
CA VAL A 118 -1.29 2.81 12.07
C VAL A 118 -1.19 3.46 10.70
N SER A 119 0.01 3.67 10.19
CA SER A 119 0.22 4.20 8.83
C SER A 119 0.55 3.08 7.85
N PHE A 120 0.14 3.24 6.59
CA PHE A 120 0.39 2.29 5.51
C PHE A 120 0.57 3.03 4.19
N ASP A 121 1.25 2.43 3.21
CA ASP A 121 1.56 3.04 1.90
C ASP A 121 2.35 4.34 2.10
N GLY A 122 1.71 5.49 2.20
CA GLY A 122 2.30 6.72 2.72
C GLY A 122 2.44 6.63 4.25
N ILE A 123 3.62 6.28 4.74
CA ILE A 123 3.88 6.12 6.18
C ILE A 123 4.28 7.44 6.84
N VAL A 124 4.10 7.52 8.16
CA VAL A 124 4.58 8.64 8.99
C VAL A 124 5.83 8.25 9.76
N THR A 125 6.68 9.24 10.09
CA THR A 125 7.93 9.02 10.83
C THR A 125 7.78 9.20 12.35
N GLU A 126 6.60 9.64 12.83
CA GLU A 126 6.35 9.81 14.27
C GLU A 126 6.58 8.47 15.03
N PRO A 127 7.46 8.44 16.05
CA PRO A 127 7.85 7.21 16.72
C PRO A 127 6.72 6.44 17.40
N CYS A 128 5.61 7.10 17.76
CA CYS A 128 4.49 6.43 18.41
C CYS A 128 3.59 5.65 17.43
N ALA A 129 3.68 5.92 16.12
CA ALA A 129 2.85 5.26 15.12
C ALA A 129 3.39 3.88 14.75
N TYR A 130 2.48 2.95 14.49
CA TYR A 130 2.79 1.70 13.80
C TYR A 130 2.85 1.93 12.30
N ARG A 131 3.72 1.19 11.62
CA ARG A 131 3.96 1.37 10.19
C ARG A 131 3.85 0.04 9.46
N ILE A 132 3.06 0.04 8.40
CA ILE A 132 3.00 -1.06 7.42
C ILE A 132 3.68 -0.55 6.16
N ALA A 133 4.97 -0.86 6.05
CA ALA A 133 5.82 -0.37 4.98
C ALA A 133 5.88 -1.36 3.81
N VAL A 134 6.08 -0.81 2.62
CA VAL A 134 6.52 -1.53 1.42
C VAL A 134 7.92 -1.02 1.09
N ASP A 135 8.81 -1.91 0.68
CA ASP A 135 10.13 -1.52 0.21
C ASP A 135 10.03 -0.99 -1.23
N PHE A 136 9.68 0.29 -1.36
CA PHE A 136 9.54 0.95 -2.66
C PHE A 136 10.88 1.07 -3.41
N GLU A 137 12.00 1.17 -2.70
CA GLU A 137 13.31 1.18 -3.35
C GLU A 137 13.59 -0.22 -3.96
N ALA A 138 13.33 -1.30 -3.23
CA ALA A 138 13.46 -2.65 -3.77
C ALA A 138 12.45 -2.90 -4.91
N MET A 139 11.25 -2.33 -4.86
CA MET A 139 10.28 -2.41 -5.95
C MET A 139 10.85 -1.81 -7.24
N GLY A 140 11.33 -0.57 -7.20
CA GLY A 140 11.94 0.10 -8.35
C GLY A 140 13.20 -0.62 -8.84
N ALA A 141 14.07 -1.08 -7.94
CA ALA A 141 15.26 -1.85 -8.31
C ALA A 141 14.90 -3.14 -9.05
N SER A 142 13.83 -3.84 -8.63
CA SER A 142 13.38 -5.10 -9.23
C SER A 142 12.95 -4.96 -10.69
N GLU A 143 12.49 -3.77 -11.10
CA GLU A 143 12.14 -3.49 -12.50
C GLU A 143 13.39 -3.56 -13.39
N VAL A 144 14.44 -2.85 -12.99
CA VAL A 144 15.70 -2.84 -13.76
C VAL A 144 16.39 -4.20 -13.73
N GLU A 145 16.36 -4.89 -12.59
CA GLU A 145 16.87 -6.26 -12.49
C GLU A 145 16.14 -7.23 -13.42
N TYR A 146 14.82 -7.04 -13.61
CA TYR A 146 14.06 -7.79 -14.60
C TYR A 146 14.52 -7.45 -16.02
N LEU A 147 14.70 -6.16 -16.34
CA LEU A 147 15.20 -5.71 -17.64
C LEU A 147 16.59 -6.27 -17.93
N GLN A 148 17.50 -6.30 -16.96
CA GLN A 148 18.84 -6.89 -17.11
C GLN A 148 18.79 -8.37 -17.52
N LYS A 149 17.81 -9.13 -17.02
CA LYS A 149 17.60 -10.53 -17.38
C LYS A 149 17.00 -10.69 -18.78
N LYS A 150 16.06 -9.82 -19.15
CA LYS A 150 15.34 -9.88 -20.43
C LYS A 150 16.10 -9.22 -21.59
N MET A 151 16.95 -8.26 -21.28
CA MET A 151 17.67 -7.43 -22.23
C MET A 151 19.16 -7.34 -21.83
N PRO A 152 19.93 -8.44 -21.89
CA PRO A 152 21.32 -8.45 -21.42
C PRO A 152 22.25 -7.50 -22.18
N GLU A 153 21.85 -7.06 -23.39
CA GLU A 153 22.57 -6.06 -24.17
C GLU A 153 22.29 -4.62 -23.72
N GLY A 154 21.28 -4.43 -22.85
CA GLY A 154 20.88 -3.10 -22.38
C GLY A 154 20.04 -2.30 -23.37
N GLY A 155 19.97 -1.00 -23.15
CA GLY A 155 19.26 -0.07 -24.03
C GLY A 155 18.83 1.22 -23.35
N ASN A 156 18.24 2.11 -24.14
CA ASN A 156 17.67 3.34 -23.63
C ASN A 156 16.34 3.07 -22.94
N LEU A 157 16.18 3.64 -21.75
CA LEU A 157 14.99 3.57 -20.93
C LEU A 157 14.26 4.90 -20.92
N LEU A 158 12.93 4.82 -20.85
CA LEU A 158 12.06 5.92 -20.46
C LEU A 158 11.56 5.63 -19.04
N GLU A 159 11.67 6.60 -18.14
CA GLU A 159 11.08 6.52 -16.80
C GLU A 159 9.75 7.27 -16.76
N ILE A 160 8.73 6.63 -16.20
CA ILE A 160 7.44 7.28 -15.89
C ILE A 160 7.31 7.28 -14.38
N ARG A 161 7.37 8.49 -13.80
CA ARG A 161 7.28 8.75 -12.39
C ARG A 161 5.82 8.94 -11.94
N GLY A 162 5.58 8.80 -10.65
CA GLY A 162 4.31 9.10 -10.02
C GLY A 162 4.08 10.59 -9.83
N LEU A 163 3.34 10.95 -8.77
CA LEU A 163 3.00 12.32 -8.45
C LEU A 163 4.19 13.02 -7.80
N ALA A 164 4.63 14.13 -8.39
CA ALA A 164 5.81 14.87 -7.94
C ALA A 164 5.70 15.32 -6.48
N GLY A 165 6.78 15.16 -5.72
CA GLY A 165 6.88 15.56 -4.31
C GLY A 165 6.26 14.56 -3.33
N VAL A 166 5.83 13.39 -3.78
CA VAL A 166 5.35 12.30 -2.93
C VAL A 166 6.48 11.34 -2.61
N PHE A 167 6.63 10.97 -1.34
CA PHE A 167 7.67 10.05 -0.87
C PHE A 167 7.76 8.75 -1.68
N VAL A 168 6.60 8.17 -2.03
CA VAL A 168 6.53 6.91 -2.80
C VAL A 168 7.16 7.07 -4.17
N ASP A 169 6.87 8.20 -4.87
CA ASP A 169 7.47 8.51 -6.17
C ASP A 169 9.01 8.57 -6.08
N ASP A 170 9.52 9.31 -5.10
CA ASP A 170 10.97 9.47 -4.93
C ASP A 170 11.65 8.15 -4.55
N ALA A 171 11.02 7.33 -3.70
CA ALA A 171 11.57 6.05 -3.27
C ALA A 171 11.66 5.03 -4.42
N ILE A 172 10.62 4.91 -5.26
CA ILE A 172 10.65 4.00 -6.43
C ILE A 172 11.70 4.47 -7.43
N SER A 173 11.71 5.76 -7.77
CA SER A 173 12.72 6.33 -8.70
C SER A 173 14.14 6.11 -8.18
N LYS A 174 14.39 6.32 -6.88
CA LYS A 174 15.67 6.02 -6.25
C LYS A 174 16.07 4.56 -6.41
N GLY A 175 15.12 3.64 -6.27
CA GLY A 175 15.33 2.21 -6.49
C GLY A 175 15.74 1.91 -7.93
N ILE A 176 15.04 2.45 -8.94
CA ILE A 176 15.36 2.35 -10.35
C ILE A 176 16.79 2.85 -10.61
N HIS A 177 17.10 4.07 -10.18
CA HIS A 177 18.43 4.68 -10.35
C HIS A 177 19.52 3.93 -9.61
N SER A 178 19.24 3.29 -8.48
CA SER A 178 20.22 2.52 -7.71
C SER A 178 20.84 1.37 -8.51
N VAL A 179 20.13 0.88 -9.54
CA VAL A 179 20.57 -0.20 -10.44
C VAL A 179 21.05 0.36 -11.78
N VAL A 180 20.26 1.23 -12.42
CA VAL A 180 20.58 1.82 -13.74
C VAL A 180 21.92 2.55 -13.71
N ASP A 181 22.17 3.38 -12.71
CA ASP A 181 23.37 4.21 -12.63
C ASP A 181 24.68 3.39 -12.45
N LYS A 182 24.53 2.10 -12.08
CA LYS A 182 25.66 1.17 -11.94
C LYS A 182 25.90 0.28 -13.17
N ASP A 183 24.95 0.23 -14.09
CA ASP A 183 25.04 -0.59 -15.30
C ASP A 183 25.07 0.27 -16.56
N PRO A 184 26.29 0.51 -17.14
CA PRO A 184 26.44 1.38 -18.30
C PRO A 184 25.74 0.90 -19.57
N LYS A 185 25.20 -0.31 -19.57
CA LYS A 185 24.39 -0.84 -20.68
C LYS A 185 23.01 -0.20 -20.74
N PHE A 186 22.50 0.28 -19.61
CA PHE A 186 21.19 0.92 -19.51
C PHE A 186 21.34 2.43 -19.29
N LYS A 187 20.47 3.19 -19.93
CA LYS A 187 20.48 4.65 -19.80
C LYS A 187 19.06 5.19 -19.81
N ILE A 188 18.65 5.89 -18.77
CA ILE A 188 17.43 6.70 -18.79
C ILE A 188 17.68 7.92 -19.67
N VAL A 189 16.95 8.03 -20.78
CA VAL A 189 17.09 9.11 -21.78
C VAL A 189 15.92 10.07 -21.76
N GLY A 190 14.92 9.81 -20.92
CA GLY A 190 13.77 10.68 -20.66
C GLY A 190 13.08 10.25 -19.37
N SER A 191 12.49 11.23 -18.68
CA SER A 191 11.69 10.99 -17.48
C SER A 191 10.51 11.95 -17.52
N VAL A 192 9.31 11.45 -17.19
CA VAL A 192 8.07 12.23 -17.12
C VAL A 192 7.26 11.81 -15.89
N HIS A 193 6.42 12.70 -15.39
CA HIS A 193 5.42 12.35 -14.39
C HIS A 193 4.13 11.90 -15.08
N GLY A 194 3.66 10.69 -14.74
CA GLY A 194 2.39 10.10 -15.16
C GLY A 194 1.33 10.17 -14.07
N ASP A 195 1.72 10.61 -12.86
CA ASP A 195 0.84 10.85 -11.70
C ASP A 195 0.02 9.61 -11.30
N TRP A 196 0.55 8.40 -11.60
CA TRP A 196 -0.17 7.12 -11.47
C TRP A 196 -1.52 7.12 -12.22
N ALA A 197 -1.63 7.88 -13.32
CA ALA A 197 -2.84 8.04 -14.11
C ALA A 197 -2.53 7.84 -15.60
N GLN A 198 -3.16 6.85 -16.21
CA GLN A 198 -2.87 6.43 -17.59
C GLN A 198 -2.99 7.55 -18.63
N GLU A 199 -4.01 8.39 -18.50
CA GLU A 199 -4.24 9.52 -19.44
C GLU A 199 -3.14 10.58 -19.29
N VAL A 200 -2.68 10.83 -18.07
CA VAL A 200 -1.56 11.76 -17.79
C VAL A 200 -0.27 11.19 -18.36
N ALA A 201 0.02 9.92 -18.08
CA ALA A 201 1.19 9.22 -18.62
C ALA A 201 1.18 9.21 -20.16
N GLN A 202 0.06 8.86 -20.78
CA GLN A 202 -0.06 8.87 -22.25
C GLN A 202 0.28 10.24 -22.84
N LYS A 203 -0.28 11.31 -22.28
CA LYS A 203 -0.03 12.68 -22.73
C LYS A 203 1.42 13.11 -22.50
N ALA A 204 1.97 12.83 -21.33
CA ALA A 204 3.34 13.18 -20.97
C ALA A 204 4.36 12.46 -21.87
N VAL A 205 4.19 11.14 -22.06
CA VAL A 205 5.03 10.35 -22.96
C VAL A 205 4.92 10.84 -24.40
N ALA A 206 3.71 11.04 -24.92
CA ALA A 206 3.50 11.55 -26.28
C ALA A 206 4.19 12.90 -26.50
N GLY A 207 4.25 13.75 -25.48
CA GLY A 207 4.88 15.08 -25.56
C GLY A 207 6.39 15.03 -25.76
N ILE A 208 7.09 14.08 -25.16
CA ILE A 208 8.56 13.99 -25.24
C ILE A 208 9.04 12.99 -26.29
N LEU A 209 8.21 12.00 -26.65
CA LEU A 209 8.59 10.88 -27.50
C LEU A 209 9.22 11.30 -28.85
N PRO A 210 8.81 12.38 -29.54
CA PRO A 210 9.43 12.81 -30.78
C PRO A 210 10.90 13.23 -30.65
N SER A 211 11.33 13.68 -29.47
CA SER A 211 12.69 14.12 -29.20
C SER A 211 13.62 13.00 -28.69
N LEU A 212 13.07 11.83 -28.35
CA LEU A 212 13.81 10.74 -27.78
C LEU A 212 14.38 9.79 -28.84
N PRO A 213 15.55 9.21 -28.61
CA PRO A 213 16.07 8.11 -29.42
C PRO A 213 15.14 6.89 -29.36
N GLU A 214 15.57 5.78 -29.96
CA GLU A 214 14.86 4.51 -29.78
C GLU A 214 14.84 4.13 -28.29
N ILE A 215 13.64 3.83 -27.78
CA ILE A 215 13.42 3.37 -26.41
C ILE A 215 13.29 1.84 -26.43
N LYS A 216 14.07 1.14 -25.65
CA LYS A 216 14.03 -0.32 -25.55
C LYS A 216 13.12 -0.80 -24.43
N ALA A 217 13.05 -0.05 -23.33
CA ALA A 217 12.10 -0.35 -22.26
C ALA A 217 11.60 0.91 -21.54
N VAL A 218 10.48 0.74 -20.83
CA VAL A 218 9.86 1.76 -19.97
C VAL A 218 9.76 1.19 -18.56
N VAL A 219 10.33 1.90 -17.60
CA VAL A 219 10.15 1.66 -16.17
C VAL A 219 9.05 2.58 -15.65
N THR A 220 8.18 2.07 -14.78
CA THR A 220 7.00 2.79 -14.29
C THR A 220 6.88 2.68 -12.78
N GLN A 221 5.88 3.35 -12.22
CA GLN A 221 5.59 3.20 -10.79
C GLN A 221 4.24 2.52 -10.54
N GLY A 222 3.74 1.83 -11.56
CA GLY A 222 2.47 1.12 -11.53
C GLY A 222 1.29 2.01 -11.95
N GLY A 223 0.50 1.49 -12.89
CA GLY A 223 -0.71 2.14 -13.35
C GLY A 223 -0.56 3.11 -14.51
N ASP A 224 0.60 3.19 -15.12
CA ASP A 224 0.92 4.12 -16.21
C ASP A 224 1.30 3.40 -17.52
N GLY A 225 1.57 2.09 -17.45
CA GLY A 225 2.13 1.30 -18.54
C GLY A 225 1.24 1.25 -19.78
N TYR A 226 -0.07 1.11 -19.59
CA TYR A 226 -1.01 1.13 -20.73
C TYR A 226 -1.04 2.49 -21.41
N GLY A 227 -0.99 3.59 -20.67
CA GLY A 227 -0.87 4.95 -21.20
C GLY A 227 0.39 5.12 -22.06
N ALA A 228 1.52 4.61 -21.61
CA ALA A 228 2.76 4.58 -22.37
C ALA A 228 2.59 3.78 -23.69
N ALA A 229 2.04 2.57 -23.63
CA ALA A 229 1.80 1.75 -24.80
C ALA A 229 0.94 2.47 -25.86
N GLN A 230 -0.10 3.18 -25.43
CA GLN A 230 -0.95 3.97 -26.31
C GLN A 230 -0.18 5.15 -26.94
N ALA A 231 0.71 5.81 -26.21
CA ALA A 231 1.53 6.89 -26.74
C ALA A 231 2.50 6.39 -27.83
N PHE A 232 3.19 5.26 -27.61
CA PHE A 232 4.06 4.63 -28.61
C PHE A 232 3.27 4.23 -29.87
N LYS A 233 2.12 3.61 -29.70
CA LYS A 233 1.22 3.23 -30.81
C LYS A 233 0.78 4.45 -31.62
N ALA A 234 0.34 5.52 -30.96
CA ALA A 234 -0.10 6.75 -31.63
C ALA A 234 1.04 7.44 -32.38
N ALA A 235 2.26 7.36 -31.87
CA ALA A 235 3.46 7.89 -32.54
C ALA A 235 3.98 7.00 -33.69
N GLY A 236 3.37 5.84 -33.94
CA GLY A 236 3.85 4.87 -34.94
C GLY A 236 5.23 4.29 -34.61
N ARG A 237 5.64 4.30 -33.32
CA ARG A 237 6.90 3.75 -32.84
C ARG A 237 6.71 2.31 -32.36
N PRO A 238 7.74 1.45 -32.50
CA PRO A 238 7.69 0.11 -31.90
C PRO A 238 7.39 0.17 -30.41
N THR A 239 6.51 -0.72 -29.92
CA THR A 239 6.23 -0.84 -28.51
C THR A 239 7.45 -1.43 -27.79
N PRO A 240 8.06 -0.73 -26.81
CA PRO A 240 9.15 -1.26 -26.03
C PRO A 240 8.67 -2.30 -25.01
N LEU A 241 9.62 -2.92 -24.28
CA LEU A 241 9.25 -3.65 -23.08
C LEU A 241 8.80 -2.64 -22.00
N ILE A 242 7.56 -2.70 -21.57
CA ILE A 242 6.98 -1.77 -20.58
C ILE A 242 6.71 -2.54 -19.29
N ILE A 243 7.30 -2.11 -18.19
CA ILE A 243 6.90 -2.61 -16.87
C ILE A 243 5.49 -2.12 -16.58
N MET A 244 4.58 -3.04 -16.23
CA MET A 244 3.17 -2.76 -16.02
C MET A 244 2.84 -2.54 -14.55
N GLY A 245 1.79 -1.81 -14.28
CA GLY A 245 1.10 -1.83 -13.01
C GLY A 245 0.09 -2.97 -12.92
N ASN A 246 -0.79 -2.88 -11.95
CA ASN A 246 -1.76 -3.93 -11.65
C ASN A 246 -3.22 -3.56 -12.00
N ARG A 247 -3.43 -2.55 -12.87
CA ARG A 247 -4.78 -2.21 -13.35
C ARG A 247 -5.28 -3.24 -14.36
N GLN A 248 -6.58 -3.46 -14.36
CA GLN A 248 -7.21 -4.46 -15.21
C GLN A 248 -6.93 -4.24 -16.71
N ASP A 249 -6.95 -3.01 -17.17
CA ASP A 249 -6.68 -2.67 -18.57
C ASP A 249 -5.21 -2.82 -18.96
N GLU A 250 -4.27 -2.60 -18.04
CA GLU A 250 -2.85 -2.92 -18.24
C GLU A 250 -2.65 -4.44 -18.40
N LEU A 251 -3.25 -5.23 -17.48
CA LEU A 251 -3.16 -6.69 -17.51
C LEU A 251 -3.86 -7.27 -18.73
N GLN A 252 -5.00 -6.70 -19.12
CA GLN A 252 -5.75 -7.08 -20.31
C GLN A 252 -4.94 -6.81 -21.58
N TRP A 253 -4.39 -5.60 -21.70
CA TRP A 253 -3.53 -5.24 -22.82
C TRP A 253 -2.31 -6.16 -22.90
N TRP A 254 -1.65 -6.44 -21.78
CA TRP A 254 -0.52 -7.37 -21.74
C TRP A 254 -0.93 -8.76 -22.22
N LYS A 255 -2.05 -9.30 -21.73
CA LYS A 255 -2.57 -10.58 -22.20
C LYS A 255 -2.81 -10.58 -23.71
N GLU A 256 -3.43 -9.55 -24.25
CA GLU A 256 -3.67 -9.42 -25.69
C GLU A 256 -2.36 -9.40 -26.50
N GLN A 257 -1.32 -8.70 -26.02
CA GLN A 257 -0.02 -8.70 -26.68
C GLN A 257 0.71 -10.04 -26.53
N LYS A 258 0.61 -10.68 -25.37
CA LYS A 258 1.13 -12.03 -25.15
C LYS A 258 0.53 -13.04 -26.13
N ASP A 259 -0.80 -13.00 -26.29
CA ASP A 259 -1.52 -13.92 -27.19
C ASP A 259 -1.22 -13.64 -28.68
N ALA A 260 -1.06 -12.37 -29.05
CA ALA A 260 -0.86 -11.96 -30.43
C ALA A 260 0.58 -12.17 -30.93
N ASN A 261 1.58 -11.95 -30.11
CA ASN A 261 2.98 -11.89 -30.55
C ASN A 261 4.01 -12.39 -29.52
N GLY A 262 3.55 -12.97 -28.41
CA GLY A 262 4.44 -13.49 -27.36
C GLY A 262 5.07 -12.39 -26.50
N TYR A 263 4.48 -11.21 -26.40
CA TYR A 263 4.99 -10.09 -25.59
C TYR A 263 5.16 -10.51 -24.12
N GLU A 264 6.35 -10.31 -23.59
CA GLU A 264 6.68 -10.62 -22.21
C GLU A 264 7.03 -9.36 -21.43
N THR A 265 6.44 -9.23 -20.26
CA THR A 265 6.80 -8.21 -19.26
C THR A 265 6.48 -8.72 -17.86
N MET A 266 6.58 -7.85 -16.88
CA MET A 266 6.06 -8.06 -15.53
C MET A 266 5.23 -6.86 -15.09
N SER A 267 4.39 -7.08 -14.10
CA SER A 267 3.74 -6.04 -13.31
C SER A 267 4.32 -6.04 -11.91
N VAL A 268 4.58 -4.87 -11.38
CA VAL A 268 4.96 -4.66 -9.98
C VAL A 268 4.18 -3.48 -9.43
N SER A 269 3.56 -3.67 -8.25
CA SER A 269 2.75 -2.66 -7.58
C SER A 269 2.46 -3.09 -6.14
N ILE A 270 1.65 -2.35 -5.42
CA ILE A 270 1.12 -2.77 -4.13
C ILE A 270 -0.37 -3.09 -4.24
N ALA A 271 -0.83 -4.08 -3.48
CA ALA A 271 -2.24 -4.43 -3.43
C ALA A 271 -3.02 -3.35 -2.67
N PRO A 272 -4.12 -2.81 -3.23
CA PRO A 272 -4.95 -1.82 -2.52
C PRO A 272 -5.47 -2.30 -1.17
N GLY A 273 -5.66 -3.60 -1.00
CA GLY A 273 -6.13 -4.21 0.25
C GLY A 273 -5.18 -4.11 1.43
N VAL A 274 -3.98 -3.55 1.26
CA VAL A 274 -3.09 -3.19 2.38
C VAL A 274 -3.81 -2.32 3.43
N SER A 275 -4.84 -1.55 3.04
CA SER A 275 -5.71 -0.81 3.95
C SER A 275 -6.45 -1.73 4.93
N THR A 276 -6.87 -2.92 4.47
CA THR A 276 -7.57 -3.90 5.31
C THR A 276 -6.60 -4.57 6.30
N LEU A 277 -5.35 -4.77 5.90
CA LEU A 277 -4.30 -5.20 6.84
C LEU A 277 -4.12 -4.15 7.95
N ALA A 278 -4.04 -2.86 7.58
CA ALA A 278 -3.88 -1.79 8.55
C ALA A 278 -5.09 -1.68 9.51
N PHE A 279 -6.31 -1.94 9.02
CA PHE A 279 -7.50 -2.06 9.86
C PHE A 279 -7.36 -3.18 10.90
N TRP A 280 -7.00 -4.39 10.44
CA TRP A 280 -6.87 -5.54 11.35
C TRP A 280 -5.71 -5.38 12.33
N VAL A 281 -4.60 -4.76 11.92
CA VAL A 281 -3.48 -4.42 12.80
C VAL A 281 -3.93 -3.44 13.89
N ALA A 282 -4.66 -2.39 13.52
CA ALA A 282 -5.22 -1.44 14.49
C ALA A 282 -6.19 -2.13 15.48
N GLN A 283 -7.06 -3.00 14.98
CA GLN A 283 -7.97 -3.79 15.81
C GLN A 283 -7.21 -4.71 16.77
N MET A 284 -6.18 -5.40 16.31
CA MET A 284 -5.34 -6.27 17.15
C MET A 284 -4.65 -5.49 18.29
N ILE A 285 -4.18 -4.27 18.02
CA ILE A 285 -3.57 -3.41 19.03
C ILE A 285 -4.61 -2.97 20.06
N LEU A 286 -5.80 -2.57 19.60
CA LEU A 286 -6.92 -2.23 20.49
C LEU A 286 -7.39 -3.42 21.33
N ASP A 287 -7.25 -4.66 20.81
CA ASP A 287 -7.51 -5.92 21.52
C ASP A 287 -6.36 -6.31 22.50
N GLY A 288 -5.37 -5.44 22.69
CA GLY A 288 -4.25 -5.66 23.60
C GLY A 288 -3.19 -6.64 23.10
N LYS A 289 -3.22 -7.03 21.83
CA LYS A 289 -2.22 -7.91 21.22
C LYS A 289 -0.91 -7.15 20.99
N LYS A 290 0.20 -7.86 21.16
CA LYS A 290 1.52 -7.33 20.83
C LYS A 290 1.73 -7.39 19.32
N VAL A 291 1.98 -6.21 18.72
CA VAL A 291 2.27 -6.05 17.31
C VAL A 291 3.64 -5.38 17.17
N PRO A 292 4.51 -5.83 16.26
CA PRO A 292 5.72 -5.08 15.91
C PRO A 292 5.36 -3.68 15.42
N GLN A 293 6.14 -2.69 15.81
CA GLN A 293 5.88 -1.31 15.40
C GLN A 293 6.07 -1.09 13.89
N ASP A 294 7.03 -1.81 13.31
CA ASP A 294 7.32 -1.79 11.88
C ASP A 294 7.02 -3.17 11.30
N LEU A 295 6.12 -3.21 10.35
CA LEU A 295 5.78 -4.37 9.55
C LEU A 295 6.17 -4.07 8.09
N THR A 296 6.77 -5.04 7.42
CA THR A 296 7.05 -4.95 5.98
C THR A 296 6.17 -5.97 5.26
N VAL A 297 5.47 -5.51 4.23
CA VAL A 297 4.67 -6.37 3.36
C VAL A 297 5.28 -6.42 1.95
N PRO A 298 5.19 -7.57 1.26
CA PRO A 298 5.68 -7.68 -0.09
C PRO A 298 4.85 -6.82 -1.04
N PHE A 299 5.49 -6.33 -2.10
CA PHE A 299 4.75 -5.77 -3.23
C PHE A 299 4.11 -6.88 -4.07
N LEU A 300 3.00 -6.56 -4.72
CA LEU A 300 2.31 -7.47 -5.63
C LEU A 300 3.07 -7.56 -6.94
N ARG A 301 3.52 -8.77 -7.29
CA ARG A 301 4.17 -9.06 -8.55
C ARG A 301 3.30 -9.99 -9.41
N ILE A 302 3.12 -9.60 -10.67
CA ILE A 302 2.45 -10.41 -11.68
C ILE A 302 3.47 -10.71 -12.79
N ASP A 303 3.63 -11.99 -13.07
CA ASP A 303 4.51 -12.54 -14.10
C ASP A 303 3.67 -13.23 -15.18
N GLN A 304 4.29 -13.70 -16.25
CA GLN A 304 3.65 -14.43 -17.34
C GLN A 304 2.80 -15.64 -16.85
N ASP A 305 3.24 -16.29 -15.76
CA ASP A 305 2.63 -17.53 -15.28
C ASP A 305 1.34 -17.27 -14.48
N ASN A 306 1.24 -16.12 -13.80
CA ASN A 306 0.09 -15.79 -12.97
C ASN A 306 -0.78 -14.64 -13.52
N LEU A 307 -0.45 -14.10 -14.70
CA LEU A 307 -1.19 -13.02 -15.37
C LEU A 307 -2.68 -13.33 -15.50
N GLU A 308 -3.00 -14.52 -16.05
CA GLU A 308 -4.39 -14.89 -16.33
C GLU A 308 -5.20 -15.07 -15.05
N ALA A 309 -4.60 -15.63 -13.99
CA ALA A 309 -5.25 -15.79 -12.70
C ALA A 309 -5.57 -14.43 -12.05
N ASN A 310 -4.62 -13.50 -12.10
CA ASN A 310 -4.83 -12.14 -11.58
C ASN A 310 -5.88 -11.38 -12.41
N LEU A 311 -5.80 -11.46 -13.73
CA LEU A 311 -6.77 -10.81 -14.63
C LEU A 311 -8.19 -11.36 -14.41
N ALA A 312 -8.35 -12.68 -14.24
CA ALA A 312 -9.66 -13.31 -14.03
C ALA A 312 -10.37 -12.84 -12.74
N THR A 313 -9.61 -12.44 -11.73
CA THR A 313 -10.13 -11.95 -10.45
C THR A 313 -10.23 -10.42 -10.37
N THR A 314 -9.70 -9.71 -11.36
CA THR A 314 -9.71 -8.23 -11.38
C THR A 314 -10.93 -7.74 -12.15
N GLU A 315 -11.79 -6.99 -11.49
CA GLU A 315 -12.98 -6.40 -12.11
C GLU A 315 -12.58 -5.42 -13.22
N LYS A 316 -13.43 -5.29 -14.25
CA LYS A 316 -13.21 -4.32 -15.32
C LYS A 316 -13.10 -2.89 -14.77
N GLY A 317 -12.02 -2.20 -15.16
CA GLY A 317 -11.69 -0.87 -14.63
C GLY A 317 -11.16 -0.88 -13.19
N GLY A 318 -10.99 -2.06 -12.60
CA GLY A 318 -10.44 -2.24 -11.26
C GLY A 318 -8.92 -2.43 -11.24
N VAL A 319 -8.44 -2.89 -10.11
CA VAL A 319 -7.02 -3.09 -9.80
C VAL A 319 -6.85 -4.47 -9.19
N ALA A 320 -5.86 -5.25 -9.64
CA ALA A 320 -5.54 -6.54 -9.02
C ALA A 320 -5.19 -6.31 -7.54
N ASN A 321 -5.79 -7.12 -6.69
CA ASN A 321 -5.84 -6.83 -5.26
C ASN A 321 -5.67 -8.10 -4.42
N VAL A 322 -5.19 -7.91 -3.20
CA VAL A 322 -5.19 -8.90 -2.12
C VAL A 322 -5.85 -8.25 -0.92
N GLU A 323 -7.02 -8.71 -0.53
CA GLU A 323 -7.67 -8.29 0.72
C GLU A 323 -7.19 -9.19 1.87
N TYR A 324 -6.81 -8.55 2.98
CA TYR A 324 -6.36 -9.27 4.16
C TYR A 324 -7.52 -9.53 5.11
N THR A 325 -7.59 -10.76 5.61
CA THR A 325 -8.47 -11.15 6.71
C THR A 325 -7.77 -10.92 8.07
N ALA A 326 -8.51 -11.07 9.17
CA ALA A 326 -7.90 -11.06 10.51
C ALA A 326 -6.84 -12.16 10.68
N GLU A 327 -7.03 -13.33 10.06
CA GLU A 327 -6.07 -14.42 10.08
C GLU A 327 -4.80 -14.07 9.30
N ASP A 328 -4.93 -13.45 8.14
CA ASP A 328 -3.78 -13.01 7.33
C ASP A 328 -2.98 -11.92 8.06
N ALA A 329 -3.66 -10.97 8.70
CA ALA A 329 -3.01 -9.97 9.54
C ALA A 329 -2.23 -10.62 10.70
N ALA A 330 -2.79 -11.65 11.33
CA ALA A 330 -2.10 -12.38 12.39
C ALA A 330 -0.85 -13.13 11.87
N LYS A 331 -0.88 -13.65 10.64
CA LYS A 331 0.29 -14.26 10.00
C LYS A 331 1.37 -13.23 9.72
N VAL A 332 1.01 -12.07 9.14
CA VAL A 332 1.95 -10.96 8.87
C VAL A 332 2.59 -10.48 10.17
N VAL A 333 1.80 -10.27 11.23
CA VAL A 333 2.31 -9.86 12.55
C VAL A 333 3.26 -10.90 13.15
N ALA A 334 3.04 -12.20 12.88
CA ALA A 334 3.90 -13.30 13.32
C ALA A 334 5.13 -13.52 12.42
N GLY A 335 5.32 -12.73 11.36
CA GLY A 335 6.41 -12.88 10.40
C GLY A 335 6.31 -14.15 9.54
N LYS A 336 5.08 -14.56 9.19
CA LYS A 336 4.79 -15.79 8.43
C LYS A 336 4.16 -15.50 7.08
#